data_93507999c0082962d4f10c45c2a1c881
#
_entry.id   93507999c0082962d4f10c45c2a1c881
#
_cell.length_a   1.000
_cell.length_b   1.000
_cell.length_c   1.000
_cell.angle_alpha   90.00
_cell.angle_beta   90.00
_cell.angle_gamma   90.00
#
_symmetry.space_group_name_H-M   'P 1'
#
loop_
_entity.id
_entity.type
_entity.pdbx_description
1 polymer ?
#
loop_
_entity_poly.entity_id
_entity_poly.type
_entity_poly.pdbx_seq_one_letter_code
_entity_poly.pdbx_strand_id
1 'polypeptide(L)'
;MDLVGKTVLVTGGASGLGEATARYFVGQGSNVVVFDRDVERGKAIESELGGKVVFVAGSVLDDDDTQAAVAAATDLGGLRGVVACAGGARNSARTIGRDGTPHDRDLFTDTVDLNLVGTFNTLRFAASAMNELEPVDDDGQRGAVVMVASIAGYEGQIGQLAYGAAKAGIIGMTLIAARDLASSGIRVNAIAPGTIHTRAWEQASPEMRKTFEDKVPFPKRFGRPDEFAELAEHLLTNDYLNGHVARIDGAIRFDPK
;
A
#
# COMPACT_ATOMS: atom_id res chain seq x y z
N MET A 1 -19.06 3.83 -3.04
CA MET A 1 -18.85 4.91 -2.00
C MET A 1 -18.18 6.12 -2.63
N ASP A 2 -18.68 7.34 -2.40
CA ASP A 2 -18.02 8.59 -2.83
C ASP A 2 -17.01 9.05 -1.77
N LEU A 3 -15.82 9.44 -2.21
CA LEU A 3 -14.73 9.89 -1.34
C LEU A 3 -14.51 11.41 -1.38
N VAL A 4 -15.29 12.17 -2.14
CA VAL A 4 -15.21 13.64 -2.17
C VAL A 4 -15.53 14.21 -0.78
N GLY A 5 -14.61 15.02 -0.25
CA GLY A 5 -14.70 15.60 1.10
C GLY A 5 -14.53 14.58 2.26
N LYS A 6 -14.31 13.29 1.96
CA LYS A 6 -13.98 12.26 2.94
C LYS A 6 -12.48 12.08 3.03
N THR A 7 -12.01 11.43 4.09
CA THR A 7 -10.58 11.25 4.32
C THR A 7 -10.10 9.87 3.88
N VAL A 8 -8.99 9.88 3.14
CA VAL A 8 -8.19 8.71 2.79
C VAL A 8 -6.88 8.75 3.58
N LEU A 9 -6.59 7.71 4.35
CA LEU A 9 -5.30 7.50 5.00
C LEU A 9 -4.36 6.77 4.05
N VAL A 10 -3.20 7.37 3.77
CA VAL A 10 -2.16 6.76 2.92
C VAL A 10 -0.90 6.55 3.73
N THR A 11 -0.57 5.30 4.05
CA THR A 11 0.70 4.97 4.72
C THR A 11 1.84 4.86 3.71
N GLY A 12 3.06 5.23 4.11
CA GLY A 12 4.16 5.38 3.15
C GLY A 12 3.91 6.52 2.16
N GLY A 13 3.09 7.49 2.56
CA GLY A 13 2.55 8.54 1.70
C GLY A 13 3.53 9.64 1.30
N ALA A 14 4.74 9.65 1.89
CA ALA A 14 5.76 10.64 1.55
C ALA A 14 6.64 10.25 0.36
N SER A 15 6.41 9.10 -0.27
CA SER A 15 7.23 8.67 -1.41
C SER A 15 6.53 7.66 -2.33
N GLY A 16 7.02 7.55 -3.57
CA GLY A 16 6.69 6.47 -4.50
C GLY A 16 5.19 6.31 -4.77
N LEU A 17 4.67 5.09 -4.60
CA LEU A 17 3.25 4.80 -4.82
C LEU A 17 2.34 5.55 -3.83
N GLY A 18 2.77 5.65 -2.56
CA GLY A 18 2.00 6.37 -1.55
C GLY A 18 1.88 7.86 -1.85
N GLU A 19 2.97 8.53 -2.24
CA GLU A 19 2.95 9.94 -2.64
C GLU A 19 2.04 10.17 -3.85
N ALA A 20 2.17 9.33 -4.89
CA ALA A 20 1.31 9.44 -6.07
C ALA A 20 -0.17 9.24 -5.72
N THR A 21 -0.45 8.28 -4.84
CA THR A 21 -1.81 8.02 -4.32
C THR A 21 -2.34 9.22 -3.55
N ALA A 22 -1.55 9.81 -2.65
CA ALA A 22 -1.96 10.99 -1.89
C ALA A 22 -2.30 12.16 -2.82
N ARG A 23 -1.43 12.47 -3.78
CA ARG A 23 -1.66 13.51 -4.78
C ARG A 23 -2.90 13.26 -5.62
N TYR A 24 -3.10 12.02 -6.05
CA TYR A 24 -4.26 11.62 -6.83
C TYR A 24 -5.57 11.87 -6.06
N PHE A 25 -5.70 11.39 -4.83
CA PHE A 25 -6.92 11.56 -4.04
C PHE A 25 -7.22 13.03 -3.70
N VAL A 26 -6.20 13.85 -3.45
CA VAL A 26 -6.38 15.30 -3.31
C VAL A 26 -6.95 15.92 -4.60
N GLY A 27 -6.44 15.49 -5.75
CA GLY A 27 -6.96 15.92 -7.07
C GLY A 27 -8.41 15.49 -7.30
N GLN A 28 -8.84 14.36 -6.75
CA GLN A 28 -10.24 13.88 -6.80
C GLN A 28 -11.15 14.54 -5.74
N GLY A 29 -10.62 15.45 -4.93
CA GLY A 29 -11.42 16.18 -3.95
C GLY A 29 -11.50 15.56 -2.56
N SER A 30 -10.78 14.48 -2.29
CA SER A 30 -10.67 13.87 -0.97
C SER A 30 -9.75 14.68 -0.06
N ASN A 31 -9.95 14.56 1.25
CA ASN A 31 -8.93 14.88 2.23
C ASN A 31 -7.96 13.70 2.37
N VAL A 32 -6.70 13.96 2.67
CA VAL A 32 -5.68 12.91 2.77
C VAL A 32 -4.86 13.06 4.04
N VAL A 33 -4.70 11.98 4.79
CA VAL A 33 -3.65 11.90 5.80
C VAL A 33 -2.48 11.13 5.21
N VAL A 34 -1.33 11.79 5.12
CA VAL A 34 -0.04 11.21 4.74
C VAL A 34 0.65 10.72 6.01
N PHE A 35 0.77 9.40 6.16
CA PHE A 35 1.45 8.79 7.30
C PHE A 35 2.78 8.19 6.84
N ASP A 36 3.88 8.77 7.30
CA ASP A 36 5.24 8.35 6.92
C ASP A 36 6.26 8.71 8.01
N ARG A 37 7.38 8.01 8.02
CA ARG A 37 8.51 8.31 8.90
C ARG A 37 9.43 9.43 8.36
N ASP A 38 9.34 9.73 7.06
CA ASP A 38 10.13 10.79 6.42
C ASP A 38 9.49 12.17 6.67
N VAL A 39 9.91 12.79 7.77
CA VAL A 39 9.36 14.06 8.25
C VAL A 39 9.57 15.20 7.25
N GLU A 40 10.73 15.25 6.61
CA GLU A 40 11.06 16.33 5.68
C GLU A 40 10.13 16.30 4.47
N ARG A 41 10.00 15.12 3.86
CA ARG A 41 9.16 14.93 2.67
C ARG A 41 7.67 15.02 2.99
N GLY A 42 7.25 14.46 4.12
CA GLY A 42 5.86 14.54 4.54
C GLY A 42 5.39 15.98 4.71
N LYS A 43 6.19 16.83 5.40
CA LYS A 43 5.91 18.26 5.54
C LYS A 43 5.95 19.01 4.20
N ALA A 44 6.84 18.63 3.30
CA ALA A 44 6.88 19.22 1.96
C ALA A 44 5.58 18.95 1.18
N ILE A 45 5.08 17.71 1.20
CA ILE A 45 3.83 17.32 0.56
C ILE A 45 2.63 18.04 1.19
N GLU A 46 2.55 18.10 2.51
CA GLU A 46 1.51 18.83 3.23
C GLU A 46 1.49 20.31 2.83
N SER A 47 2.66 20.96 2.82
CA SER A 47 2.79 22.36 2.42
C SER A 47 2.41 22.61 0.95
N GLU A 48 2.76 21.70 0.06
CA GLU A 48 2.49 21.80 -1.37
C GLU A 48 1.00 21.61 -1.70
N LEU A 49 0.36 20.59 -1.08
CA LEU A 49 -1.01 20.21 -1.39
C LEU A 49 -2.06 20.99 -0.57
N GLY A 50 -1.62 21.68 0.47
CA GLY A 50 -2.46 22.60 1.23
C GLY A 50 -3.46 21.93 2.17
N GLY A 51 -4.49 22.67 2.59
CA GLY A 51 -5.39 22.35 3.71
C GLY A 51 -6.24 21.06 3.58
N LYS A 52 -6.12 20.32 2.49
CA LYS A 52 -6.72 18.98 2.33
C LYS A 52 -5.78 17.85 2.75
N VAL A 53 -4.56 18.17 3.11
CA VAL A 53 -3.54 17.19 3.52
C VAL A 53 -3.08 17.48 4.92
N VAL A 54 -3.00 16.43 5.73
CA VAL A 54 -2.37 16.43 7.05
C VAL A 54 -1.25 15.40 7.03
N PHE A 55 -0.05 15.80 7.43
CA PHE A 55 1.07 14.89 7.59
C PHE A 55 1.18 14.44 9.05
N VAL A 56 1.24 13.13 9.25
CA VAL A 56 1.53 12.51 10.54
C VAL A 56 2.84 11.74 10.44
N ALA A 57 3.82 12.15 11.23
CA ALA A 57 5.11 11.46 11.30
C ALA A 57 5.01 10.22 12.18
N GLY A 58 5.52 9.08 11.70
CA GLY A 58 5.54 7.87 12.52
C GLY A 58 5.80 6.60 11.74
N SER A 59 5.79 5.48 12.46
CA SER A 59 6.05 4.14 11.97
C SER A 59 4.78 3.29 12.02
N VAL A 60 4.48 2.57 10.92
CA VAL A 60 3.39 1.58 10.90
C VAL A 60 3.63 0.39 11.85
N LEU A 61 4.83 0.26 12.40
CA LEU A 61 5.17 -0.75 13.40
C LEU A 61 4.91 -0.29 14.83
N ASP A 62 4.62 0.99 15.02
CA ASP A 62 4.28 1.57 16.31
C ASP A 62 2.77 1.77 16.42
N ASP A 63 2.19 1.28 17.51
CA ASP A 63 0.75 1.33 17.72
C ASP A 63 0.26 2.76 17.98
N ASP A 64 0.99 3.53 18.77
CA ASP A 64 0.62 4.91 19.12
C ASP A 64 0.70 5.82 17.89
N ASP A 65 1.77 5.68 17.08
CA ASP A 65 1.93 6.42 15.83
C ASP A 65 0.78 6.09 14.85
N THR A 66 0.45 4.80 14.73
CA THR A 66 -0.64 4.35 13.82
C THR A 66 -1.99 4.84 14.29
N GLN A 67 -2.27 4.82 15.60
CA GLN A 67 -3.49 5.37 16.17
C GLN A 67 -3.58 6.88 15.97
N ALA A 68 -2.49 7.62 16.14
CA ALA A 68 -2.44 9.05 15.89
C ALA A 68 -2.78 9.40 14.42
N ALA A 69 -2.25 8.62 13.45
CA ALA A 69 -2.57 8.81 12.03
C ALA A 69 -4.04 8.51 11.73
N VAL A 70 -4.61 7.46 12.32
CA VAL A 70 -6.03 7.10 12.19
C VAL A 70 -6.94 8.16 12.83
N ALA A 71 -6.59 8.67 14.01
CA ALA A 71 -7.33 9.74 14.66
C ALA A 71 -7.34 11.02 13.81
N ALA A 72 -6.17 11.45 13.32
CA ALA A 72 -6.07 12.60 12.42
C ALA A 72 -6.94 12.43 11.16
N ALA A 73 -7.02 11.20 10.61
CA ALA A 73 -7.86 10.93 9.45
C ALA A 73 -9.37 10.96 9.78
N THR A 74 -9.73 10.55 10.98
CA THR A 74 -11.12 10.62 11.46
C THR A 74 -11.55 12.07 11.67
N ASP A 75 -10.70 12.88 12.26
CA ASP A 75 -10.97 14.30 12.56
C ASP A 75 -11.01 15.17 11.29
N LEU A 76 -10.22 14.85 10.27
CA LEU A 76 -10.10 15.66 9.05
C LEU A 76 -11.35 15.62 8.14
N GLY A 77 -12.25 14.66 8.32
CA GLY A 77 -13.47 14.55 7.49
C GLY A 77 -14.11 13.16 7.51
N GLY A 78 -13.73 12.33 8.48
CA GLY A 78 -14.17 10.94 8.61
C GLY A 78 -13.35 10.00 7.73
N LEU A 79 -12.66 9.07 8.38
CA LEU A 79 -11.85 8.06 7.70
C LEU A 79 -12.72 7.08 6.91
N ARG A 80 -12.71 7.14 5.58
CA ARG A 80 -13.51 6.26 4.71
C ARG A 80 -12.68 5.39 3.78
N GLY A 81 -11.43 5.80 3.52
CA GLY A 81 -10.51 5.04 2.66
C GLY A 81 -9.15 4.84 3.33
N VAL A 82 -8.52 3.70 3.07
CA VAL A 82 -7.12 3.45 3.43
C VAL A 82 -6.39 2.86 2.25
N VAL A 83 -5.20 3.37 1.95
CA VAL A 83 -4.25 2.73 1.04
C VAL A 83 -2.96 2.47 1.79
N ALA A 84 -2.70 1.20 2.14
CA ALA A 84 -1.57 0.79 2.96
C ALA A 84 -0.31 0.57 2.10
N CYS A 85 0.36 1.67 1.71
CA CYS A 85 1.54 1.65 0.84
C CYS A 85 2.86 1.49 1.59
N ALA A 86 2.89 1.66 2.92
CA ALA A 86 4.12 1.53 3.69
C ALA A 86 4.75 0.16 3.50
N GLY A 87 6.01 0.12 3.09
CA GLY A 87 6.71 -1.13 2.79
C GLY A 87 7.75 -0.97 1.69
N GLY A 88 8.19 -2.09 1.16
CA GLY A 88 9.13 -2.13 0.05
C GLY A 88 10.10 -3.30 0.15
N ALA A 89 10.71 -3.64 -0.98
CA ALA A 89 11.79 -4.62 -1.01
C ALA A 89 13.04 -4.01 -0.35
N ARG A 90 13.50 -4.64 0.73
CA ARG A 90 14.77 -4.33 1.36
C ARG A 90 15.69 -5.53 1.15
N ASN A 91 16.98 -5.27 1.03
CA ASN A 91 18.06 -6.25 1.04
C ASN A 91 17.69 -7.65 0.53
N SER A 92 18.04 -7.95 -0.70
CA SER A 92 17.85 -9.28 -1.27
C SER A 92 18.89 -10.25 -0.69
N ALA A 93 18.43 -11.37 -0.09
CA ALA A 93 19.31 -12.39 0.45
C ALA A 93 18.75 -13.78 0.15
N ARG A 94 19.65 -14.72 -0.19
CA ARG A 94 19.29 -16.12 -0.43
C ARG A 94 19.12 -16.85 0.89
N THR A 95 18.38 -17.96 0.91
CA THR A 95 18.26 -18.86 2.06
C THR A 95 19.63 -19.37 2.53
N ILE A 96 20.53 -19.58 1.60
CA ILE A 96 21.95 -19.89 1.84
C ILE A 96 22.78 -18.96 0.96
N GLY A 97 23.70 -18.23 1.55
CA GLY A 97 24.70 -17.40 0.86
C GLY A 97 25.64 -18.23 -0.03
N ARG A 98 26.38 -17.57 -0.90
CA ARG A 98 27.37 -18.27 -1.78
C ARG A 98 28.53 -18.88 -0.98
N ASP A 99 28.76 -18.38 0.22
CA ASP A 99 29.77 -18.83 1.20
C ASP A 99 29.24 -19.92 2.14
N GLY A 100 27.99 -20.35 1.96
CA GLY A 100 27.34 -21.36 2.80
C GLY A 100 26.68 -20.80 4.07
N THR A 101 26.72 -19.48 4.30
CA THR A 101 26.07 -18.89 5.46
C THR A 101 24.54 -18.94 5.35
N PRO A 102 23.80 -19.24 6.44
CA PRO A 102 22.34 -19.19 6.43
C PRO A 102 21.85 -17.75 6.30
N HIS A 103 20.63 -17.58 5.80
CA HIS A 103 19.95 -16.28 5.75
C HIS A 103 19.89 -15.66 7.15
N ASP A 104 20.21 -14.37 7.24
CA ASP A 104 20.09 -13.62 8.47
C ASP A 104 18.61 -13.55 8.92
N ARG A 105 18.36 -13.99 10.15
CA ARG A 105 17.03 -14.03 10.75
C ARG A 105 16.45 -12.63 10.96
N ASP A 106 17.26 -11.68 11.40
CA ASP A 106 16.79 -10.33 11.71
C ASP A 106 16.41 -9.61 10.43
N LEU A 107 17.18 -9.79 9.35
CA LEU A 107 16.83 -9.29 8.03
C LEU A 107 15.49 -9.86 7.52
N PHE A 108 15.23 -11.16 7.76
CA PHE A 108 13.95 -11.77 7.43
C PHE A 108 12.82 -11.14 8.24
N THR A 109 12.97 -11.06 9.56
CA THR A 109 11.98 -10.54 10.50
C THR A 109 11.66 -9.07 10.20
N ASP A 110 12.66 -8.21 10.06
CA ASP A 110 12.48 -6.79 9.74
C ASP A 110 11.69 -6.58 8.44
N THR A 111 11.96 -7.44 7.44
CA THR A 111 11.25 -7.36 6.16
C THR A 111 9.78 -7.78 6.29
N VAL A 112 9.51 -8.85 7.05
CA VAL A 112 8.15 -9.32 7.32
C VAL A 112 7.40 -8.31 8.20
N ASP A 113 8.03 -7.81 9.23
CA ASP A 113 7.44 -6.82 10.14
C ASP A 113 7.00 -5.58 9.37
N LEU A 114 7.89 -4.98 8.61
CA LEU A 114 7.53 -3.77 7.85
C LEU A 114 6.40 -4.02 6.85
N ASN A 115 6.49 -5.09 6.06
CA ASN A 115 5.59 -5.30 4.92
C ASN A 115 4.27 -5.98 5.29
N LEU A 116 4.28 -6.90 6.25
CA LEU A 116 3.08 -7.66 6.65
C LEU A 116 2.50 -7.14 7.96
N VAL A 117 3.30 -7.08 9.03
CA VAL A 117 2.81 -6.66 10.34
C VAL A 117 2.41 -5.18 10.33
N GLY A 118 3.17 -4.30 9.69
CA GLY A 118 2.81 -2.89 9.52
C GLY A 118 1.53 -2.67 8.70
N THR A 119 1.31 -3.50 7.66
CA THR A 119 0.05 -3.47 6.91
C THR A 119 -1.13 -3.95 7.77
N PHE A 120 -0.95 -5.03 8.53
CA PHE A 120 -1.96 -5.51 9.48
C PHE A 120 -2.25 -4.47 10.57
N ASN A 121 -1.22 -3.81 11.10
CA ASN A 121 -1.37 -2.78 12.10
C ASN A 121 -2.23 -1.61 11.59
N THR A 122 -1.95 -1.15 10.37
CA THR A 122 -2.78 -0.14 9.70
C THR A 122 -4.23 -0.61 9.53
N LEU A 123 -4.44 -1.84 9.04
CA LEU A 123 -5.77 -2.41 8.83
C LEU A 123 -6.59 -2.45 10.12
N ARG A 124 -6.03 -3.00 11.21
CA ARG A 124 -6.78 -3.20 12.46
C ARG A 124 -7.22 -1.90 13.13
N PHE A 125 -6.36 -0.88 13.15
CA PHE A 125 -6.71 0.41 13.73
C PHE A 125 -7.68 1.20 12.85
N ALA A 126 -7.47 1.20 11.53
CA ALA A 126 -8.40 1.84 10.60
C ALA A 126 -9.78 1.19 10.62
N ALA A 127 -9.85 -0.14 10.64
CA ALA A 127 -11.12 -0.86 10.73
C ALA A 127 -11.86 -0.57 12.03
N SER A 128 -11.15 -0.50 13.16
CA SER A 128 -11.72 -0.11 14.45
C SER A 128 -12.34 1.29 14.40
N ALA A 129 -11.62 2.27 13.85
CA ALA A 129 -12.14 3.63 13.71
C ALA A 129 -13.31 3.73 12.72
N MET A 130 -13.24 3.04 11.58
CA MET A 130 -14.34 3.00 10.61
C MET A 130 -15.62 2.39 11.20
N ASN A 131 -15.50 1.38 12.07
CA ASN A 131 -16.64 0.73 12.71
C ASN A 131 -17.47 1.67 13.59
N GLU A 132 -16.86 2.70 14.13
CA GLU A 132 -17.53 3.73 14.96
C GLU A 132 -18.24 4.82 14.12
N LEU A 133 -18.00 4.85 12.80
CA LEU A 133 -18.62 5.84 11.93
C LEU A 133 -20.03 5.41 11.52
N GLU A 134 -20.93 6.37 11.31
CA GLU A 134 -22.24 6.10 10.71
C GLU A 134 -22.08 5.56 9.29
N PRO A 135 -22.92 4.62 8.85
CA PRO A 135 -22.94 4.16 7.46
C PRO A 135 -23.15 5.32 6.47
N VAL A 136 -22.59 5.19 5.27
CA VAL A 136 -22.73 6.21 4.22
C VAL A 136 -23.87 5.91 3.24
N ASP A 137 -24.48 4.73 3.31
CA ASP A 137 -25.53 4.26 2.42
C ASP A 137 -26.43 3.21 3.07
N ASP A 138 -27.48 2.81 2.34
CA ASP A 138 -28.47 1.83 2.80
C ASP A 138 -27.91 0.39 2.91
N ASP A 139 -26.77 0.10 2.26
CA ASP A 139 -26.07 -1.17 2.36
C ASP A 139 -25.24 -1.25 3.65
N GLY A 140 -25.17 -0.17 4.42
CA GLY A 140 -24.48 -0.11 5.71
C GLY A 140 -22.97 0.10 5.58
N GLN A 141 -22.50 0.62 4.44
CA GLN A 141 -21.06 0.79 4.17
C GLN A 141 -20.43 1.86 5.05
N ARG A 142 -19.30 1.55 5.69
CA ARG A 142 -18.54 2.48 6.55
C ARG A 142 -17.19 2.85 6.00
N GLY A 143 -16.58 2.00 5.18
CA GLY A 143 -15.26 2.30 4.60
C GLY A 143 -14.70 1.19 3.74
N ALA A 144 -13.52 1.43 3.18
CA ALA A 144 -12.78 0.43 2.42
C ALA A 144 -11.27 0.56 2.63
N VAL A 145 -10.58 -0.58 2.58
CA VAL A 145 -9.13 -0.68 2.73
C VAL A 145 -8.53 -1.34 1.49
N VAL A 146 -7.48 -0.74 0.95
CA VAL A 146 -6.63 -1.32 -0.10
C VAL A 146 -5.24 -1.57 0.47
N MET A 147 -4.85 -2.83 0.55
CA MET A 147 -3.51 -3.25 0.96
C MET A 147 -2.60 -3.41 -0.25
N VAL A 148 -1.31 -3.11 -0.09
CA VAL A 148 -0.34 -3.22 -1.19
C VAL A 148 0.47 -4.51 -1.06
N ALA A 149 0.08 -5.52 -1.84
CA ALA A 149 0.81 -6.75 -2.05
C ALA A 149 1.97 -6.55 -3.05
N SER A 150 2.27 -7.52 -3.85
CA SER A 150 3.20 -7.49 -4.98
C SER A 150 3.02 -8.75 -5.82
N ILE A 151 3.39 -8.71 -7.10
CA ILE A 151 3.55 -9.93 -7.89
C ILE A 151 4.59 -10.88 -7.29
N ALA A 152 5.55 -10.36 -6.51
CA ALA A 152 6.51 -11.18 -5.75
C ALA A 152 5.86 -12.11 -4.71
N GLY A 153 4.62 -11.84 -4.31
CA GLY A 153 3.83 -12.74 -3.46
C GLY A 153 3.30 -13.97 -4.20
N TYR A 154 3.28 -13.94 -5.53
CA TYR A 154 2.91 -15.07 -6.39
C TYR A 154 4.12 -15.77 -6.99
N GLU A 155 5.03 -15.00 -7.57
CA GLU A 155 6.22 -15.49 -8.29
C GLU A 155 7.47 -14.67 -7.91
N GLY A 156 7.93 -14.83 -6.66
CA GLY A 156 9.13 -14.15 -6.15
C GLY A 156 10.41 -14.63 -6.82
N GLN A 157 11.38 -13.74 -6.92
CA GLN A 157 12.69 -14.01 -7.50
C GLN A 157 13.68 -14.54 -6.46
N ILE A 158 14.78 -15.13 -6.93
CA ILE A 158 15.89 -15.54 -6.06
C ILE A 158 16.37 -14.36 -5.21
N GLY A 159 16.42 -14.57 -3.90
CA GLY A 159 16.80 -13.56 -2.91
C GLY A 159 15.62 -12.76 -2.34
N GLN A 160 14.40 -12.98 -2.80
CA GLN A 160 13.21 -12.27 -2.30
C GLN A 160 12.40 -13.10 -1.28
N LEU A 161 13.02 -14.07 -0.56
CA LEU A 161 12.29 -14.97 0.32
C LEU A 161 11.44 -14.23 1.37
N ALA A 162 12.03 -13.30 2.12
CA ALA A 162 11.32 -12.53 3.14
C ALA A 162 10.24 -11.62 2.53
N TYR A 163 10.58 -10.91 1.46
CA TYR A 163 9.65 -10.00 0.79
C TYR A 163 8.49 -10.75 0.13
N GLY A 164 8.78 -11.84 -0.59
CA GLY A 164 7.77 -12.70 -1.20
C GLY A 164 6.83 -13.31 -0.16
N ALA A 165 7.37 -13.80 0.97
CA ALA A 165 6.58 -14.32 2.08
C ALA A 165 5.65 -13.25 2.67
N ALA A 166 6.15 -12.04 2.94
CA ALA A 166 5.34 -10.94 3.46
C ALA A 166 4.22 -10.56 2.48
N LYS A 167 4.51 -10.44 1.19
CA LYS A 167 3.52 -10.07 0.17
C LYS A 167 2.52 -11.18 -0.13
N ALA A 168 2.92 -12.45 -0.02
CA ALA A 168 2.01 -13.59 -0.03
C ALA A 168 1.08 -13.59 1.21
N GLY A 169 1.60 -13.18 2.37
CA GLY A 169 0.81 -12.98 3.59
C GLY A 169 -0.31 -11.95 3.39
N ILE A 170 -0.03 -10.82 2.73
CA ILE A 170 -1.06 -9.82 2.40
C ILE A 170 -2.13 -10.40 1.46
N ILE A 171 -1.72 -11.17 0.45
CA ILE A 171 -2.67 -11.86 -0.46
C ILE A 171 -3.59 -12.79 0.33
N GLY A 172 -3.01 -13.62 1.21
CA GLY A 172 -3.78 -14.54 2.06
C GLY A 172 -4.71 -13.83 3.04
N MET A 173 -4.26 -12.73 3.61
CA MET A 173 -5.02 -11.94 4.58
C MET A 173 -6.23 -11.24 3.95
N THR A 174 -6.18 -10.89 2.66
CA THR A 174 -7.18 -10.04 1.99
C THR A 174 -8.60 -10.60 2.08
N LEU A 175 -8.82 -11.84 1.66
CA LEU A 175 -10.15 -12.44 1.69
C LEU A 175 -10.65 -12.70 3.12
N ILE A 176 -9.75 -13.05 4.02
CA ILE A 176 -10.09 -13.31 5.42
C ILE A 176 -10.56 -12.00 6.07
N ALA A 177 -9.80 -10.92 5.94
CA ALA A 177 -10.16 -9.61 6.48
C ALA A 177 -11.46 -9.07 5.87
N ALA A 178 -11.68 -9.27 4.57
CA ALA A 178 -12.94 -8.89 3.91
C ALA A 178 -14.16 -9.60 4.51
N ARG A 179 -14.02 -10.87 4.90
CA ARG A 179 -15.08 -11.65 5.56
C ARG A 179 -15.27 -11.25 7.01
N ASP A 180 -14.19 -11.06 7.75
CA ASP A 180 -14.23 -10.64 9.17
C ASP A 180 -14.91 -9.28 9.34
N LEU A 181 -14.67 -8.35 8.41
CA LEU A 181 -15.17 -6.98 8.48
C LEU A 181 -16.49 -6.74 7.74
N ALA A 182 -17.07 -7.77 7.12
CA ALA A 182 -18.31 -7.64 6.36
C ALA A 182 -19.47 -7.14 7.21
N SER A 183 -19.61 -7.66 8.44
CA SER A 183 -20.66 -7.22 9.38
C SER A 183 -20.49 -5.78 9.87
N SER A 184 -19.28 -5.23 9.76
CA SER A 184 -18.97 -3.83 10.07
C SER A 184 -19.15 -2.90 8.85
N GLY A 185 -19.55 -3.41 7.69
CA GLY A 185 -19.70 -2.61 6.47
C GLY A 185 -18.37 -2.09 5.93
N ILE A 186 -17.26 -2.81 6.14
CA ILE A 186 -15.92 -2.42 5.71
C ILE A 186 -15.42 -3.42 4.67
N ARG A 187 -15.04 -2.92 3.48
CA ARG A 187 -14.48 -3.74 2.40
C ARG A 187 -12.95 -3.76 2.47
N VAL A 188 -12.36 -4.90 2.13
CA VAL A 188 -10.90 -5.05 2.09
C VAL A 188 -10.49 -5.68 0.75
N ASN A 189 -9.64 -4.98 0.03
CA ASN A 189 -9.04 -5.44 -1.22
C ASN A 189 -7.51 -5.28 -1.15
N ALA A 190 -6.82 -5.83 -2.13
CA ALA A 190 -5.39 -5.59 -2.29
C ALA A 190 -5.03 -5.34 -3.76
N ILE A 191 -3.92 -4.64 -3.97
CA ILE A 191 -3.28 -4.51 -5.27
C ILE A 191 -1.96 -5.27 -5.21
N ALA A 192 -1.66 -6.04 -6.25
CA ALA A 192 -0.37 -6.68 -6.47
C ALA A 192 0.33 -6.02 -7.68
N PRO A 193 1.13 -4.96 -7.46
CA PRO A 193 1.85 -4.29 -8.51
C PRO A 193 2.95 -5.17 -9.10
N GLY A 194 3.18 -5.02 -10.40
CA GLY A 194 4.41 -5.41 -11.08
C GLY A 194 5.47 -4.33 -10.91
N THR A 195 6.22 -4.08 -11.97
CA THR A 195 7.25 -3.04 -11.98
C THR A 195 6.62 -1.68 -12.29
N ILE A 196 6.44 -0.85 -11.26
CA ILE A 196 5.93 0.52 -11.39
C ILE A 196 7.10 1.50 -11.26
N HIS A 197 7.11 2.54 -12.08
CA HIS A 197 8.13 3.59 -12.05
C HIS A 197 8.00 4.40 -10.75
N THR A 198 8.92 4.18 -9.84
CA THR A 198 9.03 4.94 -8.59
C THR A 198 10.43 5.50 -8.48
N ARG A 199 10.64 6.39 -7.51
CA ARG A 199 11.95 6.99 -7.25
C ARG A 199 13.08 5.96 -7.04
N ALA A 200 12.76 4.76 -6.57
CA ALA A 200 13.74 3.68 -6.45
C ALA A 200 14.37 3.32 -7.80
N TRP A 201 13.64 3.50 -8.90
CA TRP A 201 14.14 3.26 -10.26
C TRP A 201 14.89 4.43 -10.86
N GLU A 202 14.81 5.63 -10.30
CA GLU A 202 15.55 6.80 -10.78
C GLU A 202 17.06 6.61 -10.62
N GLN A 203 17.48 5.84 -9.61
CA GLN A 203 18.88 5.51 -9.36
C GLN A 203 19.38 4.32 -10.18
N ALA A 204 18.51 3.59 -10.85
CA ALA A 204 18.89 2.49 -11.73
C ALA A 204 19.45 3.00 -13.07
N SER A 205 20.44 2.31 -13.62
CA SER A 205 20.98 2.68 -14.94
C SER A 205 19.91 2.55 -16.04
N PRO A 206 20.03 3.32 -17.15
CA PRO A 206 19.11 3.18 -18.30
C PRO A 206 19.03 1.75 -18.83
N GLU A 207 20.15 1.03 -18.87
CA GLU A 207 20.23 -0.35 -19.34
C GLU A 207 19.47 -1.30 -18.40
N MET A 208 19.62 -1.10 -17.09
CA MET A 208 18.87 -1.88 -16.08
C MET A 208 17.37 -1.63 -16.22
N ARG A 209 16.95 -0.36 -16.33
CA ARG A 209 15.53 -0.02 -16.53
C ARG A 209 14.98 -0.70 -17.77
N LYS A 210 15.70 -0.57 -18.90
CA LYS A 210 15.29 -1.20 -20.17
C LYS A 210 15.16 -2.71 -20.06
N THR A 211 16.06 -3.38 -19.34
CA THR A 211 15.98 -4.83 -19.10
C THR A 211 14.67 -5.25 -18.43
N PHE A 212 14.18 -4.45 -17.47
CA PHE A 212 12.91 -4.72 -16.82
C PHE A 212 11.70 -4.32 -17.66
N GLU A 213 11.79 -3.23 -18.42
CA GLU A 213 10.73 -2.82 -19.37
C GLU A 213 10.51 -3.85 -20.46
N ASP A 214 11.58 -4.42 -21.00
CA ASP A 214 11.52 -5.44 -22.06
C ASP A 214 10.88 -6.75 -21.58
N LYS A 215 10.87 -7.02 -20.26
CA LYS A 215 10.17 -8.17 -19.65
C LYS A 215 8.66 -7.95 -19.54
N VAL A 216 8.16 -6.72 -19.62
CA VAL A 216 6.73 -6.43 -19.60
C VAL A 216 6.14 -6.78 -20.97
N PRO A 217 5.17 -7.71 -21.06
CA PRO A 217 4.58 -8.08 -22.34
C PRO A 217 3.91 -6.90 -23.05
N PHE A 218 3.04 -6.14 -22.36
CA PHE A 218 2.38 -4.96 -22.90
C PHE A 218 1.71 -4.14 -21.77
N PRO A 219 1.83 -2.81 -21.80
CA PRO A 219 2.73 -2.00 -22.64
C PRO A 219 4.18 -2.22 -22.23
N LYS A 220 5.13 -2.11 -23.18
CA LYS A 220 6.57 -2.31 -22.93
C LYS A 220 7.20 -1.10 -22.21
N ARG A 221 6.81 -0.91 -20.98
CA ARG A 221 7.28 0.12 -20.07
C ARG A 221 6.95 -0.27 -18.62
N PHE A 222 7.53 0.44 -17.68
CA PHE A 222 7.01 0.40 -16.31
C PHE A 222 5.59 0.95 -16.25
N GLY A 223 4.79 0.44 -15.32
CA GLY A 223 3.55 1.08 -14.93
C GLY A 223 3.83 2.48 -14.36
N ARG A 224 2.89 3.39 -14.50
CA ARG A 224 2.97 4.72 -13.88
C ARG A 224 2.34 4.71 -12.49
N PRO A 225 2.83 5.52 -11.55
CA PRO A 225 2.25 5.61 -10.22
C PRO A 225 0.79 6.07 -10.21
N ASP A 226 0.39 6.90 -11.18
CA ASP A 226 -1.00 7.33 -11.36
C ASP A 226 -1.92 6.16 -11.75
N GLU A 227 -1.47 5.23 -12.59
CA GLU A 227 -2.22 4.01 -12.92
C GLU A 227 -2.50 3.13 -11.68
N PHE A 228 -1.56 3.11 -10.73
CA PHE A 228 -1.78 2.46 -9.44
C PHE A 228 -2.82 3.19 -8.59
N ALA A 229 -2.74 4.53 -8.52
CA ALA A 229 -3.65 5.34 -7.73
C ALA A 229 -5.10 5.28 -8.26
N GLU A 230 -5.30 5.28 -9.57
CA GLU A 230 -6.59 5.06 -10.23
C GLU A 230 -7.20 3.70 -9.88
N LEU A 231 -6.38 2.64 -9.86
CA LEU A 231 -6.85 1.31 -9.45
C LEU A 231 -7.20 1.28 -7.96
N ALA A 232 -6.42 1.96 -7.11
CA ALA A 232 -6.70 2.07 -5.69
C ALA A 232 -8.03 2.80 -5.45
N GLU A 233 -8.30 3.90 -6.16
CA GLU A 233 -9.59 4.57 -6.12
C GLU A 233 -10.73 3.63 -6.54
N HIS A 234 -10.58 2.94 -7.67
CA HIS A 234 -11.60 2.00 -8.14
C HIS A 234 -11.92 0.92 -7.10
N LEU A 235 -10.92 0.37 -6.41
CA LEU A 235 -11.12 -0.63 -5.36
C LEU A 235 -11.77 -0.04 -4.09
N LEU A 236 -11.53 1.24 -3.80
CA LEU A 236 -12.17 1.93 -2.69
C LEU A 236 -13.60 2.36 -3.00
N THR A 237 -13.93 2.69 -4.25
CA THR A 237 -15.23 3.28 -4.64
C THR A 237 -16.21 2.28 -5.24
N ASN A 238 -15.76 1.17 -5.81
CA ASN A 238 -16.63 0.14 -6.35
C ASN A 238 -17.13 -0.78 -5.24
N ASP A 239 -18.40 -0.66 -4.92
CA ASP A 239 -19.02 -1.27 -3.73
C ASP A 239 -19.12 -2.80 -3.80
N TYR A 240 -19.03 -3.39 -5.00
CA TYR A 240 -19.11 -4.84 -5.16
C TYR A 240 -17.74 -5.54 -5.18
N LEU A 241 -16.65 -4.77 -5.09
CA LEU A 241 -15.30 -5.32 -4.95
C LEU A 241 -14.93 -5.49 -3.48
N ASN A 242 -14.87 -6.74 -3.03
CA ASN A 242 -14.51 -7.10 -1.65
C ASN A 242 -13.77 -8.44 -1.62
N GLY A 243 -12.62 -8.50 -0.96
CA GLY A 243 -11.77 -9.69 -0.89
C GLY A 243 -10.96 -9.97 -2.16
N HIS A 244 -10.85 -9.01 -3.07
CA HIS A 244 -10.16 -9.16 -4.34
C HIS A 244 -8.69 -8.72 -4.26
N VAL A 245 -7.81 -9.45 -4.97
CA VAL A 245 -6.41 -9.04 -5.17
C VAL A 245 -6.21 -8.73 -6.66
N ALA A 246 -6.15 -7.46 -6.98
CA ALA A 246 -5.99 -6.98 -8.34
C ALA A 246 -4.50 -6.92 -8.74
N ARG A 247 -4.10 -7.60 -9.81
CA ARG A 247 -2.76 -7.44 -10.39
C ARG A 247 -2.73 -6.22 -11.32
N ILE A 248 -1.70 -5.38 -11.19
CA ILE A 248 -1.40 -4.27 -12.10
C ILE A 248 0.05 -4.40 -12.55
N ASP A 249 0.29 -5.16 -13.61
CA ASP A 249 1.63 -5.67 -13.92
C ASP A 249 1.96 -5.78 -15.42
N GLY A 250 1.11 -5.28 -16.32
CA GLY A 250 1.34 -5.40 -17.76
C GLY A 250 1.52 -6.84 -18.24
N ALA A 251 0.94 -7.81 -17.53
CA ALA A 251 1.07 -9.25 -17.73
C ALA A 251 2.48 -9.83 -17.49
N ILE A 252 3.38 -9.08 -16.81
CA ILE A 252 4.70 -9.61 -16.45
C ILE A 252 4.56 -10.79 -15.48
N ARG A 253 5.40 -11.78 -15.68
CA ARG A 253 5.65 -12.85 -14.72
C ARG A 253 7.14 -12.88 -14.44
N PHE A 254 7.52 -12.88 -13.17
CA PHE A 254 8.93 -12.83 -12.83
C PHE A 254 9.60 -14.17 -13.16
N ASP A 255 10.70 -14.07 -13.91
CA ASP A 255 11.63 -15.18 -13.99
C ASP A 255 12.33 -15.40 -12.65
N PRO A 256 12.89 -16.61 -12.41
CA PRO A 256 13.61 -16.88 -11.16
C PRO A 256 14.80 -15.93 -10.87
N LYS A 257 15.28 -15.22 -11.91
CA LYS A 257 16.42 -14.29 -11.85
C LYS A 257 16.08 -12.95 -12.48
#